data_2147a886a9dcc692324161cb52d00aae
#
_entry.id   2147a886a9dcc692324161cb52d00aae
#
_cell.length_a   1.000
_cell.length_b   1.000
_cell.length_c   1.000
_cell.angle_alpha   90.00
_cell.angle_beta   90.00
_cell.angle_gamma   90.00
#
_symmetry.space_group_name_H-M   'P 1'
#
loop_
_entity.id
_entity.type
_entity.pdbx_description
1 polymer ?
#
loop_
_entity_poly.entity_id
_entity_poly.type
_entity_poly.pdbx_seq_one_letter_code
_entity_poly.pdbx_strand_id
1 'polypeptide(L)'
;MKKRVLVAMSGGVDSSVAAVLLQEAGYECVGVTMRLYENELVAHSGHTCCSLDDVEDARYVAHTLGMEYYVFDFSPAFEEKVIRKFVRYYERGWTPNPCVDCNRYLKFDHLLKRARELDCEAVATGHYARVTKENGVYRLLRGVDTHKDQSYALYSFDQETLSHTLLPVGEYEKHRVREIAEAHGLINARKHDSQDICFVPDGDYVSFLSRYTGKIYPDGDLVDPQGTVLGKHHGAVGYTIGQRRGLGIAASEPLYVYDKDMAHNLVRIGTKEHLLADSLLAADWNWIEEVPCEPIRATVKIRYNAKDQPATLYVLSSEEADAAGSDRANAGERGIPGAAQRSEGRVVRIVFDSPQRAIAPGQAAVAYQGDRVLGGGTIVQVPSRAAQQ
;
A
#
# COMPACT_ATOMS: atom_id res chain seq x y z
N MET A 1 20.41 -22.59 -20.91
CA MET A 1 20.32 -21.13 -21.03
C MET A 1 20.17 -20.55 -19.64
N LYS A 2 20.75 -19.38 -19.35
CA LYS A 2 20.49 -18.68 -18.09
C LYS A 2 19.04 -18.22 -18.05
N LYS A 3 18.40 -18.27 -16.89
CA LYS A 3 17.06 -17.73 -16.72
C LYS A 3 17.11 -16.21 -16.76
N ARG A 4 16.29 -15.58 -17.60
CA ARG A 4 16.19 -14.11 -17.69
C ARG A 4 15.18 -13.57 -16.69
N VAL A 5 15.53 -12.45 -16.04
CA VAL A 5 14.71 -11.80 -15.03
C VAL A 5 14.67 -10.29 -15.25
N LEU A 6 13.47 -9.71 -15.23
CA LEU A 6 13.27 -8.27 -15.33
C LEU A 6 13.37 -7.65 -13.92
N VAL A 7 14.37 -6.81 -13.69
CA VAL A 7 14.62 -6.16 -12.39
C VAL A 7 14.05 -4.74 -12.41
N ALA A 8 13.04 -4.48 -11.57
CA ALA A 8 12.49 -3.13 -11.41
C ALA A 8 13.45 -2.26 -10.59
N MET A 9 14.08 -1.30 -11.26
CA MET A 9 15.09 -0.41 -10.68
C MET A 9 14.51 0.98 -10.47
N SER A 10 14.46 1.42 -9.21
CA SER A 10 13.93 2.73 -8.81
C SER A 10 15.02 3.79 -8.59
N GLY A 11 16.29 3.50 -8.92
CA GLY A 11 17.43 4.34 -8.58
C GLY A 11 17.83 4.27 -7.11
N GLY A 12 17.11 3.51 -6.28
CA GLY A 12 17.44 3.26 -4.88
C GLY A 12 18.38 2.06 -4.67
N VAL A 13 19.02 2.01 -3.50
CA VAL A 13 20.02 0.97 -3.14
C VAL A 13 19.42 -0.44 -3.17
N ASP A 14 18.17 -0.62 -2.71
CA ASP A 14 17.55 -1.93 -2.55
C ASP A 14 17.33 -2.63 -3.91
N SER A 15 16.84 -1.90 -4.90
CA SER A 15 16.65 -2.44 -6.25
C SER A 15 17.97 -2.71 -6.96
N SER A 16 19.01 -1.92 -6.68
CA SER A 16 20.33 -2.13 -7.22
C SER A 16 20.99 -3.38 -6.65
N VAL A 17 20.89 -3.60 -5.34
CA VAL A 17 21.38 -4.82 -4.69
C VAL A 17 20.58 -6.05 -5.11
N ALA A 18 19.27 -5.90 -5.35
CA ALA A 18 18.48 -6.99 -5.90
C ALA A 18 19.04 -7.49 -7.24
N ALA A 19 19.50 -6.57 -8.13
CA ALA A 19 20.15 -6.93 -9.39
C ALA A 19 21.48 -7.67 -9.16
N VAL A 20 22.31 -7.18 -8.24
CA VAL A 20 23.59 -7.83 -7.88
C VAL A 20 23.37 -9.27 -7.41
N LEU A 21 22.48 -9.46 -6.42
CA LEU A 21 22.20 -10.77 -5.84
C LEU A 21 21.68 -11.78 -6.89
N LEU A 22 20.88 -11.31 -7.83
CA LEU A 22 20.38 -12.17 -8.91
C LEU A 22 21.47 -12.55 -9.91
N GLN A 23 22.38 -11.63 -10.27
CA GLN A 23 23.50 -11.94 -11.12
C GLN A 23 24.45 -12.94 -10.45
N GLU A 24 24.74 -12.79 -9.15
CA GLU A 24 25.51 -13.73 -8.35
C GLU A 24 24.83 -15.12 -8.28
N ALA A 25 23.50 -15.16 -8.25
CA ALA A 25 22.72 -16.39 -8.34
C ALA A 25 22.65 -16.99 -9.76
N GLY A 26 23.31 -16.35 -10.75
CA GLY A 26 23.46 -16.87 -12.11
C GLY A 26 22.31 -16.47 -13.07
N TYR A 27 21.42 -15.57 -12.69
CA TYR A 27 20.39 -15.05 -13.60
C TYR A 27 20.99 -14.08 -14.64
N GLU A 28 20.35 -13.99 -15.79
CA GLU A 28 20.55 -12.91 -16.74
C GLU A 28 19.55 -11.80 -16.41
N CYS A 29 20.03 -10.66 -15.95
CA CYS A 29 19.19 -9.57 -15.48
C CYS A 29 19.01 -8.49 -16.55
N VAL A 30 17.76 -8.06 -16.74
CA VAL A 30 17.37 -6.91 -17.55
C VAL A 30 16.82 -5.84 -16.62
N GLY A 31 17.43 -4.64 -16.61
CA GLY A 31 16.99 -3.54 -15.76
C GLY A 31 15.83 -2.77 -16.39
N VAL A 32 14.88 -2.34 -15.58
CA VAL A 32 13.80 -1.45 -16.03
C VAL A 32 13.45 -0.41 -15.00
N THR A 33 13.29 0.84 -15.42
CA THR A 33 12.65 1.89 -14.63
C THR A 33 11.27 2.20 -15.20
N MET A 34 10.29 2.30 -14.32
CA MET A 34 8.93 2.70 -14.67
C MET A 34 8.78 4.21 -14.48
N ARG A 35 8.47 4.94 -15.55
CA ARG A 35 8.02 6.32 -15.46
C ARG A 35 6.55 6.30 -15.09
N LEU A 36 6.19 6.79 -13.89
CA LEU A 36 4.86 6.66 -13.30
C LEU A 36 4.00 7.91 -13.45
N TYR A 37 4.61 9.09 -13.62
CA TYR A 37 3.90 10.36 -13.75
C TYR A 37 4.75 11.40 -14.49
N GLU A 38 4.08 12.43 -14.97
CA GLU A 38 4.75 13.60 -15.55
C GLU A 38 5.11 14.61 -14.47
N ASN A 39 6.27 15.27 -14.58
CA ASN A 39 6.78 16.18 -13.56
C ASN A 39 5.86 17.40 -13.29
N GLU A 40 4.97 17.73 -14.24
CA GLU A 40 4.02 18.84 -14.11
C GLU A 40 2.94 18.59 -13.04
N LEU A 41 2.61 17.31 -12.76
CA LEU A 41 1.62 16.93 -11.74
C LEU A 41 2.20 16.93 -10.31
N VAL A 42 3.52 16.85 -10.19
CA VAL A 42 4.22 16.75 -8.90
C VAL A 42 4.90 18.06 -8.58
N ALA A 43 4.73 18.57 -7.36
CA ALA A 43 5.42 19.78 -6.93
C ALA A 43 6.95 19.61 -7.05
N HIS A 44 7.65 20.69 -7.44
CA HIS A 44 9.10 20.73 -7.68
C HIS A 44 9.98 20.50 -6.42
N SER A 45 9.64 19.53 -5.59
CA SER A 45 10.47 19.10 -4.46
C SER A 45 11.36 17.94 -4.91
N GLY A 46 12.64 18.17 -4.99
CA GLY A 46 13.69 17.41 -5.67
C GLY A 46 13.96 15.97 -5.26
N HIS A 47 13.04 15.20 -4.69
CA HIS A 47 13.26 13.80 -4.31
C HIS A 47 12.00 12.95 -4.50
N THR A 48 11.73 12.56 -5.74
CA THR A 48 10.64 11.62 -6.07
C THR A 48 11.23 10.32 -6.62
N CYS A 49 10.62 9.15 -6.32
CA CYS A 49 11.10 7.82 -6.76
C CYS A 49 11.18 7.62 -8.30
N CYS A 50 10.89 8.62 -9.11
CA CYS A 50 10.93 8.61 -10.56
C CYS A 50 11.47 9.94 -11.10
N SER A 51 12.33 10.64 -10.34
CA SER A 51 13.03 11.82 -10.84
C SER A 51 13.97 11.42 -11.98
N LEU A 52 14.39 12.41 -12.79
CA LEU A 52 15.41 12.18 -13.82
C LEU A 52 16.69 11.61 -13.19
N ASP A 53 17.06 12.10 -12.01
CA ASP A 53 18.24 11.62 -11.27
C ASP A 53 18.10 10.16 -10.87
N ASP A 54 16.92 9.69 -10.45
CA ASP A 54 16.67 8.28 -10.11
C ASP A 54 16.77 7.38 -11.33
N VAL A 55 16.28 7.83 -12.49
CA VAL A 55 16.41 7.12 -13.77
C VAL A 55 17.88 7.02 -14.18
N GLU A 56 18.65 8.11 -14.04
CA GLU A 56 20.08 8.12 -14.36
C GLU A 56 20.88 7.24 -13.39
N ASP A 57 20.59 7.28 -12.08
CA ASP A 57 21.20 6.36 -11.10
C ASP A 57 20.94 4.89 -11.45
N ALA A 58 19.68 4.55 -11.79
CA ALA A 58 19.32 3.20 -12.20
C ALA A 58 20.03 2.76 -13.50
N ARG A 59 20.11 3.67 -14.47
CA ARG A 59 20.83 3.45 -15.73
C ARG A 59 22.32 3.23 -15.51
N TYR A 60 22.93 4.05 -14.67
CA TYR A 60 24.35 3.93 -14.32
C TYR A 60 24.65 2.58 -13.65
N VAL A 61 23.83 2.18 -12.67
CA VAL A 61 23.96 0.87 -12.01
C VAL A 61 23.80 -0.26 -13.02
N ALA A 62 22.76 -0.22 -13.88
CA ALA A 62 22.56 -1.26 -14.89
C ALA A 62 23.76 -1.37 -15.85
N HIS A 63 24.30 -0.25 -16.30
CA HIS A 63 25.50 -0.21 -17.13
C HIS A 63 26.72 -0.80 -16.41
N THR A 64 26.93 -0.43 -15.15
CA THR A 64 28.04 -0.95 -14.31
C THR A 64 27.96 -2.47 -14.14
N LEU A 65 26.74 -3.00 -14.05
CA LEU A 65 26.46 -4.43 -13.92
C LEU A 65 26.42 -5.16 -15.28
N GLY A 66 26.63 -4.45 -16.41
CA GLY A 66 26.56 -5.03 -17.75
C GLY A 66 25.17 -5.52 -18.15
N MET A 67 24.12 -4.90 -17.66
CA MET A 67 22.73 -5.26 -17.92
C MET A 67 22.13 -4.42 -19.07
N GLU A 68 21.26 -5.04 -19.88
CA GLU A 68 20.32 -4.28 -20.70
C GLU A 68 19.41 -3.43 -19.80
N TYR A 69 19.03 -2.23 -20.25
CA TYR A 69 18.22 -1.33 -19.44
C TYR A 69 17.18 -0.61 -20.30
N TYR A 70 15.94 -0.56 -19.79
CA TYR A 70 14.81 0.06 -20.44
C TYR A 70 14.10 1.03 -19.50
N VAL A 71 13.41 2.02 -20.08
CA VAL A 71 12.47 2.90 -19.35
C VAL A 71 11.09 2.72 -19.98
N PHE A 72 10.12 2.26 -19.19
CA PHE A 72 8.75 2.10 -19.65
C PHE A 72 7.86 3.22 -19.11
N ASP A 73 7.03 3.75 -19.98
CA ASP A 73 6.02 4.74 -19.59
C ASP A 73 4.76 4.04 -19.10
N PHE A 74 4.52 4.16 -17.80
CA PHE A 74 3.30 3.68 -17.15
C PHE A 74 2.44 4.83 -16.61
N SER A 75 2.72 6.08 -17.00
CA SER A 75 1.98 7.27 -16.52
C SER A 75 0.47 7.17 -16.73
N PRO A 76 -0.06 6.72 -17.88
CA PRO A 76 -1.51 6.61 -18.06
C PRO A 76 -2.14 5.56 -17.14
N ALA A 77 -1.48 4.41 -16.96
CA ALA A 77 -1.96 3.35 -16.09
C ALA A 77 -1.86 3.76 -14.60
N PHE A 78 -0.80 4.47 -14.23
CA PHE A 78 -0.61 4.99 -12.88
C PHE A 78 -1.69 6.03 -12.53
N GLU A 79 -1.98 6.95 -13.44
CA GLU A 79 -3.06 7.91 -13.26
C GLU A 79 -4.40 7.19 -13.06
N GLU A 80 -4.75 6.25 -13.94
CA GLU A 80 -6.02 5.54 -13.89
C GLU A 80 -6.18 4.68 -12.63
N LYS A 81 -5.17 3.87 -12.30
CA LYS A 81 -5.27 2.84 -11.25
C LYS A 81 -4.88 3.35 -9.86
N VAL A 82 -4.01 4.35 -9.77
CA VAL A 82 -3.47 4.83 -8.50
C VAL A 82 -3.97 6.22 -8.16
N ILE A 83 -3.72 7.24 -9.02
CA ILE A 83 -4.04 8.63 -8.67
C ILE A 83 -5.55 8.84 -8.58
N ARG A 84 -6.34 8.39 -9.56
CA ARG A 84 -7.82 8.56 -9.54
C ARG A 84 -8.46 7.87 -8.33
N LYS A 85 -7.96 6.70 -7.93
CA LYS A 85 -8.43 6.02 -6.72
C LYS A 85 -8.06 6.78 -5.46
N PHE A 86 -6.81 7.28 -5.39
CA PHE A 86 -6.32 8.10 -4.30
C PHE A 86 -7.19 9.34 -4.08
N VAL A 87 -7.48 10.10 -5.15
CA VAL A 87 -8.34 11.28 -5.12
C VAL A 87 -9.76 10.92 -4.65
N ARG A 88 -10.37 9.91 -5.26
CA ARG A 88 -11.72 9.46 -4.91
C ARG A 88 -11.84 9.05 -3.45
N TYR A 89 -10.83 8.40 -2.89
CA TYR A 89 -10.83 7.98 -1.49
C TYR A 89 -10.77 9.17 -0.55
N TYR A 90 -9.88 10.14 -0.80
CA TYR A 90 -9.85 11.36 -0.01
C TYR A 90 -11.14 12.17 -0.07
N GLU A 91 -11.73 12.31 -1.26
CA GLU A 91 -13.03 12.98 -1.44
C GLU A 91 -14.19 12.28 -0.70
N ARG A 92 -14.07 10.97 -0.43
CA ARG A 92 -14.99 10.21 0.42
C ARG A 92 -14.67 10.29 1.91
N GLY A 93 -13.61 10.97 2.29
CA GLY A 93 -13.15 11.01 3.67
C GLY A 93 -12.33 9.77 4.08
N TRP A 94 -11.96 8.91 3.16
CA TRP A 94 -11.14 7.74 3.39
C TRP A 94 -9.64 8.07 3.32
N THR A 95 -8.80 7.17 3.82
CA THR A 95 -7.34 7.33 3.80
C THR A 95 -6.74 6.24 2.91
N PRO A 96 -6.40 6.52 1.62
CA PRO A 96 -5.88 5.52 0.70
C PRO A 96 -4.45 5.07 1.04
N ASN A 97 -4.06 3.89 0.51
CA ASN A 97 -2.68 3.44 0.46
C ASN A 97 -2.28 3.19 -1.00
N PRO A 98 -1.77 4.21 -1.71
CA PRO A 98 -1.47 4.11 -3.14
C PRO A 98 -0.33 3.14 -3.45
N CYS A 99 0.55 2.82 -2.49
CA CYS A 99 1.63 1.86 -2.70
C CYS A 99 1.10 0.43 -2.92
N VAL A 100 0.00 0.06 -2.26
CA VAL A 100 -0.67 -1.24 -2.51
C VAL A 100 -1.17 -1.33 -3.94
N ASP A 101 -1.85 -0.27 -4.43
CA ASP A 101 -2.38 -0.24 -5.79
C ASP A 101 -1.25 -0.20 -6.83
N CYS A 102 -0.18 0.56 -6.59
CA CYS A 102 1.01 0.57 -7.44
C CYS A 102 1.65 -0.82 -7.55
N ASN A 103 1.82 -1.53 -6.44
CA ASN A 103 2.35 -2.88 -6.46
C ASN A 103 1.41 -3.83 -7.23
N ARG A 104 0.09 -3.80 -6.92
CA ARG A 104 -0.92 -4.69 -7.52
C ARG A 104 -0.99 -4.54 -9.04
N TYR A 105 -1.18 -3.31 -9.52
CA TYR A 105 -1.54 -3.07 -10.92
C TYR A 105 -0.34 -2.77 -11.81
N LEU A 106 0.70 -2.09 -11.32
CA LEU A 106 1.81 -1.68 -12.17
C LEU A 106 3.01 -2.61 -12.06
N LYS A 107 3.54 -2.78 -10.83
CA LYS A 107 4.79 -3.53 -10.65
C LYS A 107 4.65 -5.03 -10.91
N PHE A 108 3.48 -5.60 -10.60
CA PHE A 108 3.30 -7.06 -10.67
C PHE A 108 2.20 -7.53 -11.63
N ASP A 109 1.45 -6.63 -12.27
CA ASP A 109 0.58 -6.96 -13.39
C ASP A 109 1.16 -6.43 -14.72
N HIS A 110 1.25 -5.09 -14.86
CA HIS A 110 1.76 -4.50 -16.12
C HIS A 110 3.22 -4.84 -16.38
N LEU A 111 4.08 -4.81 -15.35
CA LEU A 111 5.50 -5.11 -15.52
C LEU A 111 5.74 -6.60 -15.84
N LEU A 112 4.94 -7.52 -15.30
CA LEU A 112 5.02 -8.93 -15.62
C LEU A 112 4.65 -9.21 -17.11
N LYS A 113 3.68 -8.46 -17.66
CA LYS A 113 3.37 -8.51 -19.09
C LYS A 113 4.56 -8.08 -19.94
N ARG A 114 5.23 -6.97 -19.55
CA ARG A 114 6.46 -6.51 -20.22
C ARG A 114 7.63 -7.48 -20.06
N ALA A 115 7.75 -8.14 -18.91
CA ALA A 115 8.75 -9.17 -18.69
C ALA A 115 8.61 -10.31 -19.73
N ARG A 116 7.39 -10.77 -19.97
CA ARG A 116 7.10 -11.81 -20.98
C ARG A 116 7.46 -11.36 -22.40
N GLU A 117 7.25 -10.08 -22.76
CA GLU A 117 7.64 -9.52 -24.07
C GLU A 117 9.16 -9.46 -24.26
N LEU A 118 9.93 -9.44 -23.16
CA LEU A 118 11.40 -9.44 -23.15
C LEU A 118 11.99 -10.84 -22.87
N ASP A 119 11.20 -11.90 -22.98
CA ASP A 119 11.58 -13.29 -22.68
C ASP A 119 12.12 -13.47 -21.25
N CYS A 120 11.63 -12.67 -20.29
CA CYS A 120 11.95 -12.80 -18.88
C CYS A 120 10.92 -13.68 -18.16
N GLU A 121 11.39 -14.68 -17.39
CA GLU A 121 10.54 -15.63 -16.68
C GLU A 121 9.91 -15.03 -15.42
N ALA A 122 10.50 -13.97 -14.84
CA ALA A 122 10.07 -13.38 -13.61
C ALA A 122 10.37 -11.86 -13.55
N VAL A 123 9.71 -11.20 -12.61
CA VAL A 123 9.99 -9.83 -12.19
C VAL A 123 10.65 -9.85 -10.82
N ALA A 124 11.72 -9.08 -10.66
CA ALA A 124 12.39 -8.89 -9.38
C ALA A 124 12.30 -7.45 -8.93
N THR A 125 12.22 -7.26 -7.62
CA THR A 125 12.21 -5.93 -6.99
C THR A 125 13.03 -5.90 -5.71
N GLY A 126 13.35 -4.69 -5.24
CA GLY A 126 14.00 -4.46 -3.96
C GLY A 126 13.05 -4.45 -2.75
N HIS A 127 11.93 -5.20 -2.76
CA HIS A 127 11.04 -5.27 -1.61
C HIS A 127 11.56 -6.20 -0.53
N TYR A 128 11.44 -5.76 0.72
CA TYR A 128 11.74 -6.56 1.92
C TYR A 128 10.55 -7.47 2.26
N ALA A 129 10.40 -8.53 1.52
CA ALA A 129 9.49 -9.64 1.77
C ALA A 129 10.10 -10.90 1.17
N ARG A 130 9.60 -12.08 1.51
CA ARG A 130 10.12 -13.35 1.02
C ARG A 130 9.04 -14.14 0.29
N VAL A 131 9.45 -14.87 -0.73
CA VAL A 131 8.58 -15.81 -1.44
C VAL A 131 9.17 -17.20 -1.29
N THR A 132 8.39 -18.14 -0.76
CA THR A 132 8.78 -19.55 -0.64
C THR A 132 7.80 -20.44 -1.38
N LYS A 133 8.24 -21.64 -1.74
CA LYS A 133 7.37 -22.67 -2.33
C LYS A 133 7.41 -23.92 -1.48
N GLU A 134 6.26 -24.35 -0.97
CA GLU A 134 6.11 -25.57 -0.19
C GLU A 134 4.95 -26.40 -0.74
N ASN A 135 5.20 -27.67 -1.02
CA ASN A 135 4.21 -28.61 -1.57
C ASN A 135 3.48 -28.10 -2.83
N GLY A 136 4.20 -27.33 -3.68
CA GLY A 136 3.63 -26.77 -4.91
C GLY A 136 2.95 -25.42 -4.73
N VAL A 137 2.68 -24.96 -3.51
CA VAL A 137 2.01 -23.69 -3.18
C VAL A 137 3.06 -22.63 -2.85
N TYR A 138 2.91 -21.46 -3.45
CA TYR A 138 3.75 -20.28 -3.15
C TYR A 138 3.19 -19.51 -1.95
N ARG A 139 4.09 -19.06 -1.07
CA ARG A 139 3.77 -18.29 0.12
C ARG A 139 4.50 -16.97 0.13
N LEU A 140 3.81 -15.92 0.55
CA LEU A 140 4.40 -14.63 0.85
C LEU A 140 4.70 -14.58 2.35
N LEU A 141 5.95 -14.26 2.70
CA LEU A 141 6.42 -14.14 4.07
C LEU A 141 6.95 -12.74 4.34
N ARG A 142 6.96 -12.35 5.61
CA ARG A 142 7.67 -11.14 6.06
C ARG A 142 9.14 -11.18 5.65
N GLY A 143 9.73 -10.00 5.44
CA GLY A 143 11.17 -9.87 5.32
C GLY A 143 11.87 -10.22 6.65
N VAL A 144 13.15 -10.61 6.56
CA VAL A 144 13.99 -10.87 7.74
C VAL A 144 14.15 -9.60 8.57
N ASP A 145 14.34 -8.45 7.93
CA ASP A 145 14.33 -7.14 8.60
C ASP A 145 12.90 -6.72 8.95
N THR A 146 12.51 -6.94 10.20
CA THR A 146 11.17 -6.62 10.70
C THR A 146 10.85 -5.11 10.69
N HIS A 147 11.87 -4.25 10.70
CA HIS A 147 11.71 -2.79 10.62
C HIS A 147 11.49 -2.30 9.19
N LYS A 148 11.94 -3.09 8.21
CA LYS A 148 11.82 -2.80 6.78
C LYS A 148 10.79 -3.69 6.08
N ASP A 149 10.13 -4.61 6.79
CA ASP A 149 9.14 -5.53 6.23
C ASP A 149 8.08 -4.80 5.39
N GLN A 150 7.99 -5.18 4.12
CA GLN A 150 7.07 -4.62 3.13
C GLN A 150 5.98 -5.61 2.68
N SER A 151 5.90 -6.78 3.33
CA SER A 151 4.90 -7.80 3.01
C SER A 151 3.46 -7.27 3.08
N TYR A 152 3.20 -6.29 3.96
CA TYR A 152 1.93 -5.58 4.03
C TYR A 152 1.49 -4.96 2.70
N ALA A 153 2.41 -4.41 1.92
CA ALA A 153 2.08 -3.76 0.64
C ALA A 153 1.92 -4.75 -0.52
N LEU A 154 2.17 -6.05 -0.27
CA LEU A 154 2.18 -7.12 -1.28
C LEU A 154 1.06 -8.15 -1.08
N TYR A 155 0.15 -7.94 -0.14
CA TYR A 155 -0.93 -8.89 0.18
C TYR A 155 -1.84 -9.25 -1.00
N SER A 156 -1.85 -8.42 -2.03
CA SER A 156 -2.69 -8.61 -3.22
C SER A 156 -2.15 -9.64 -4.21
N PHE A 157 -1.00 -10.26 -3.93
CA PHE A 157 -0.44 -11.29 -4.78
C PHE A 157 -1.26 -12.56 -4.75
N ASP A 158 -1.41 -13.18 -5.91
CA ASP A 158 -1.96 -14.53 -6.07
C ASP A 158 -0.84 -15.53 -6.41
N GLN A 159 -1.20 -16.79 -6.57
CA GLN A 159 -0.25 -17.87 -6.86
C GLN A 159 0.51 -17.64 -8.17
N GLU A 160 -0.15 -17.10 -9.20
CA GLU A 160 0.49 -16.80 -10.47
C GLU A 160 1.54 -15.69 -10.28
N THR A 161 1.17 -14.59 -9.65
CA THR A 161 2.08 -13.46 -9.37
C THR A 161 3.28 -13.93 -8.53
N LEU A 162 3.03 -14.67 -7.45
CA LEU A 162 4.11 -15.19 -6.59
C LEU A 162 5.07 -16.10 -7.34
N SER A 163 4.55 -16.94 -8.26
CA SER A 163 5.38 -17.88 -9.03
C SER A 163 6.38 -17.18 -9.97
N HIS A 164 6.12 -15.92 -10.32
CA HIS A 164 6.94 -15.11 -11.21
C HIS A 164 7.57 -13.90 -10.51
N THR A 165 7.66 -13.93 -9.17
CA THR A 165 8.20 -12.83 -8.36
C THR A 165 9.45 -13.26 -7.61
N LEU A 166 10.52 -12.44 -7.69
CA LEU A 166 11.74 -12.61 -6.93
C LEU A 166 11.99 -11.38 -6.06
N LEU A 167 12.22 -11.61 -4.76
CA LEU A 167 12.44 -10.57 -3.73
C LEU A 167 13.76 -10.83 -3.01
N PRO A 168 14.93 -10.72 -3.68
CA PRO A 168 16.19 -11.21 -3.15
C PRO A 168 16.65 -10.48 -1.89
N VAL A 169 16.32 -9.19 -1.72
CA VAL A 169 16.70 -8.42 -0.52
C VAL A 169 15.89 -8.77 0.73
N GLY A 170 14.78 -9.48 0.58
CA GLY A 170 13.93 -9.90 1.70
C GLY A 170 14.61 -10.87 2.69
N GLU A 171 15.69 -11.52 2.28
CA GLU A 171 16.51 -12.42 3.12
C GLU A 171 17.58 -11.68 3.91
N TYR A 172 17.68 -10.34 3.79
CA TYR A 172 18.75 -9.55 4.39
C TYR A 172 18.20 -8.42 5.26
N GLU A 173 18.94 -8.07 6.30
CA GLU A 173 18.74 -6.82 7.02
C GLU A 173 19.28 -5.62 6.21
N LYS A 174 18.69 -4.45 6.38
CA LYS A 174 19.02 -3.24 5.62
C LYS A 174 20.50 -2.86 5.67
N HIS A 175 21.15 -3.03 6.82
CA HIS A 175 22.58 -2.73 6.95
C HIS A 175 23.41 -3.63 6.01
N ARG A 176 23.05 -4.93 5.91
CA ARG A 176 23.74 -5.86 5.03
C ARG A 176 23.55 -5.53 3.55
N VAL A 177 22.35 -5.08 3.18
CA VAL A 177 22.07 -4.59 1.81
C VAL A 177 22.98 -3.40 1.47
N ARG A 178 23.20 -2.47 2.41
CA ARG A 178 24.13 -1.35 2.19
C ARG A 178 25.59 -1.80 2.07
N GLU A 179 26.03 -2.74 2.88
CA GLU A 179 27.39 -3.33 2.77
C GLU A 179 27.61 -3.99 1.41
N ILE A 180 26.63 -4.73 0.90
CA ILE A 180 26.70 -5.34 -0.45
C ILE A 180 26.81 -4.24 -1.52
N ALA A 181 26.00 -3.19 -1.41
CA ALA A 181 26.07 -2.06 -2.34
C ALA A 181 27.44 -1.37 -2.33
N GLU A 182 28.04 -1.15 -1.16
CA GLU A 182 29.37 -0.54 -1.01
C GLU A 182 30.46 -1.47 -1.55
N ALA A 183 30.39 -2.77 -1.29
CA ALA A 183 31.34 -3.76 -1.79
C ALA A 183 31.36 -3.86 -3.32
N HIS A 184 30.22 -3.64 -3.96
CA HIS A 184 30.09 -3.60 -5.42
C HIS A 184 30.29 -2.20 -6.04
N GLY A 185 30.66 -1.19 -5.23
CA GLY A 185 30.91 0.17 -5.69
C GLY A 185 29.70 0.87 -6.30
N LEU A 186 28.47 0.52 -5.85
CA LEU A 186 27.26 1.11 -6.39
C LEU A 186 27.14 2.58 -5.97
N ILE A 187 26.90 3.48 -6.93
CA ILE A 187 26.85 4.93 -6.72
C ILE A 187 25.79 5.34 -5.68
N ASN A 188 24.70 4.59 -5.60
CA ASN A 188 23.57 4.85 -4.71
C ASN A 188 23.62 4.11 -3.36
N ALA A 189 24.76 3.51 -2.98
CA ALA A 189 24.91 2.76 -1.72
C ALA A 189 24.50 3.56 -0.47
N ARG A 190 24.75 4.88 -0.47
CA ARG A 190 24.46 5.80 0.64
C ARG A 190 23.19 6.63 0.46
N LYS A 191 22.44 6.38 -0.61
CA LYS A 191 21.18 7.10 -0.89
C LYS A 191 20.16 6.84 0.22
N HIS A 192 19.44 7.89 0.63
CA HIS A 192 18.36 7.76 1.61
C HIS A 192 17.17 7.03 1.02
N ASP A 193 16.45 6.29 1.87
CA ASP A 193 15.23 5.60 1.47
C ASP A 193 14.12 6.64 1.22
N SER A 194 13.29 6.43 0.19
CA SER A 194 12.07 7.22 -0.01
C SER A 194 11.08 6.94 1.11
N GLN A 195 10.58 7.98 1.78
CA GLN A 195 9.74 7.86 2.97
C GLN A 195 8.26 8.21 2.74
N ASP A 196 7.96 8.97 1.68
CA ASP A 196 6.62 9.52 1.40
C ASP A 196 6.00 8.93 0.13
N ILE A 197 4.73 9.30 -0.10
CA ILE A 197 4.02 8.95 -1.33
C ILE A 197 4.74 9.64 -2.51
N CYS A 198 5.22 8.84 -3.46
CA CYS A 198 6.13 9.29 -4.51
C CYS A 198 5.61 10.47 -5.36
N PHE A 199 4.30 10.64 -5.51
CA PHE A 199 3.67 11.74 -6.25
C PHE A 199 3.14 12.88 -5.35
N VAL A 200 3.33 12.80 -4.02
CA VAL A 200 3.05 13.88 -3.04
C VAL A 200 4.22 13.97 -2.07
N PRO A 201 5.42 14.33 -2.54
CA PRO A 201 6.65 14.26 -1.76
C PRO A 201 6.74 15.31 -0.64
N ASP A 202 5.96 16.38 -0.73
CA ASP A 202 5.83 17.44 0.28
C ASP A 202 4.81 17.09 1.38
N GLY A 203 4.05 15.98 1.22
CA GLY A 203 2.99 15.58 2.14
C GLY A 203 1.76 16.49 2.12
N ASP A 204 1.70 17.47 1.22
CA ASP A 204 0.55 18.38 1.06
C ASP A 204 -0.52 17.77 0.15
N TYR A 205 -1.27 16.83 0.71
CA TYR A 205 -2.34 16.14 -0.02
C TYR A 205 -3.46 17.09 -0.49
N VAL A 206 -3.77 18.14 0.26
CA VAL A 206 -4.85 19.08 -0.09
C VAL A 206 -4.48 19.87 -1.34
N SER A 207 -3.26 20.41 -1.38
CA SER A 207 -2.76 21.14 -2.56
C SER A 207 -2.65 20.21 -3.78
N PHE A 208 -2.21 18.97 -3.59
CA PHE A 208 -2.19 17.97 -4.67
C PHE A 208 -3.62 17.70 -5.20
N LEU A 209 -4.58 17.42 -4.31
CA LEU A 209 -5.98 17.18 -4.69
C LEU A 209 -6.57 18.38 -5.44
N SER A 210 -6.33 19.60 -4.95
CA SER A 210 -6.82 20.82 -5.59
C SER A 210 -6.24 21.02 -6.99
N ARG A 211 -4.92 20.83 -7.17
CA ARG A 211 -4.27 20.91 -8.49
C ARG A 211 -4.80 19.87 -9.46
N TYR A 212 -4.93 18.63 -9.00
CA TYR A 212 -5.36 17.52 -9.85
C TYR A 212 -6.82 17.63 -10.28
N THR A 213 -7.71 18.02 -9.37
CA THR A 213 -9.16 18.05 -9.63
C THR A 213 -9.67 19.40 -10.13
N GLY A 214 -8.88 20.48 -9.95
CA GLY A 214 -9.35 21.84 -10.15
C GLY A 214 -10.35 22.33 -9.09
N LYS A 215 -10.61 21.54 -8.04
CA LYS A 215 -11.58 21.87 -6.98
C LYS A 215 -10.94 22.67 -5.85
N ILE A 216 -11.75 23.51 -5.22
CA ILE A 216 -11.46 24.15 -3.94
C ILE A 216 -12.19 23.36 -2.86
N TYR A 217 -11.48 22.94 -1.85
CA TYR A 217 -12.05 22.27 -0.67
C TYR A 217 -12.32 23.33 0.40
N PRO A 218 -13.60 23.70 0.64
CA PRO A 218 -13.94 24.84 1.50
C PRO A 218 -13.63 24.56 2.98
N ASP A 219 -13.46 25.64 3.72
CA ASP A 219 -13.43 25.59 5.17
C ASP A 219 -14.74 25.02 5.71
N GLY A 220 -14.66 24.35 6.86
CA GLY A 220 -15.80 23.78 7.57
C GLY A 220 -15.60 23.74 9.07
N ASP A 221 -16.44 22.98 9.77
CA ASP A 221 -16.45 22.96 11.21
C ASP A 221 -15.76 21.72 11.79
N LEU A 222 -14.96 21.95 12.84
CA LEU A 222 -14.51 20.93 13.77
C LEU A 222 -15.55 20.84 14.90
N VAL A 223 -16.19 19.67 15.02
CA VAL A 223 -17.28 19.49 15.99
C VAL A 223 -16.96 18.39 16.99
N ASP A 224 -17.46 18.56 18.23
CA ASP A 224 -17.39 17.54 19.26
C ASP A 224 -18.44 16.42 19.03
N PRO A 225 -18.47 15.34 19.86
CA PRO A 225 -19.48 14.28 19.74
C PRO A 225 -20.93 14.75 19.94
N GLN A 226 -21.15 15.88 20.59
CA GLN A 226 -22.46 16.49 20.81
C GLN A 226 -22.88 17.43 19.67
N GLY A 227 -21.99 17.65 18.69
CA GLY A 227 -22.21 18.56 17.56
C GLY A 227 -21.86 20.02 17.84
N THR A 228 -21.23 20.32 18.99
CA THR A 228 -20.77 21.67 19.33
C THR A 228 -19.57 22.02 18.46
N VAL A 229 -19.59 23.20 17.83
CA VAL A 229 -18.46 23.70 17.04
C VAL A 229 -17.33 24.13 17.97
N LEU A 230 -16.17 23.50 17.81
CA LEU A 230 -14.96 23.79 18.58
C LEU A 230 -13.94 24.63 17.79
N GLY A 231 -14.06 24.70 16.46
CA GLY A 231 -13.15 25.42 15.60
C GLY A 231 -13.49 25.25 14.12
N LYS A 232 -12.57 25.70 13.27
CA LYS A 232 -12.68 25.59 11.82
C LYS A 232 -11.57 24.69 11.26
N HIS A 233 -11.84 24.02 10.16
CA HIS A 233 -10.85 23.29 9.38
C HIS A 233 -10.73 23.87 7.96
N HIS A 234 -9.61 23.64 7.29
CA HIS A 234 -9.32 24.09 5.92
C HIS A 234 -9.49 22.94 4.92
N GLY A 235 -10.73 22.45 4.76
CA GLY A 235 -11.04 21.31 3.89
C GLY A 235 -10.97 19.95 4.61
N ALA A 236 -12.14 19.29 4.78
CA ALA A 236 -12.25 17.99 5.47
C ALA A 236 -11.39 16.89 4.83
N VAL A 237 -11.06 16.99 3.55
CA VAL A 237 -10.19 16.05 2.84
C VAL A 237 -8.79 15.97 3.43
N GLY A 238 -8.26 17.04 4.01
CA GLY A 238 -6.93 17.11 4.61
C GLY A 238 -6.78 16.42 5.97
N TYR A 239 -7.88 15.90 6.52
CA TYR A 239 -7.86 15.28 7.84
C TYR A 239 -7.90 13.76 7.77
N THR A 240 -7.21 13.11 8.70
CA THR A 240 -7.12 11.64 8.76
C THR A 240 -7.59 11.13 10.13
N ILE A 241 -8.31 10.00 10.15
CA ILE A 241 -8.73 9.35 11.39
C ILE A 241 -7.52 9.05 12.29
N GLY A 242 -7.60 9.51 13.55
CA GLY A 242 -6.52 9.42 14.52
C GLY A 242 -5.57 10.62 14.54
N GLN A 243 -5.74 11.60 13.65
CA GLN A 243 -4.94 12.84 13.63
C GLN A 243 -5.16 13.64 14.93
N ARG A 244 -4.06 14.05 15.56
CA ARG A 244 -4.03 14.89 16.78
C ARG A 244 -3.47 16.29 16.51
N ARG A 245 -2.43 16.37 15.65
CA ARG A 245 -1.74 17.63 15.37
C ARG A 245 -2.45 18.43 14.29
N GLY A 246 -2.30 19.76 14.33
CA GLY A 246 -2.87 20.64 13.30
C GLY A 246 -4.37 20.87 13.41
N LEU A 247 -5.00 20.56 14.58
CA LEU A 247 -6.43 20.84 14.81
C LEU A 247 -6.70 22.29 15.21
N GLY A 248 -5.69 23.01 15.74
CA GLY A 248 -5.84 24.41 16.14
C GLY A 248 -6.76 24.64 17.36
N ILE A 249 -7.04 23.58 18.15
CA ILE A 249 -7.96 23.62 19.28
C ILE A 249 -7.21 23.47 20.59
N ALA A 250 -7.49 24.38 21.54
CA ALA A 250 -7.04 24.25 22.92
C ALA A 250 -8.07 23.45 23.73
N ALA A 251 -7.64 22.36 24.32
CA ALA A 251 -8.49 21.51 25.17
C ALA A 251 -7.72 21.00 26.39
N SER A 252 -8.43 20.64 27.47
CA SER A 252 -7.85 20.10 28.70
C SER A 252 -7.23 18.70 28.52
N GLU A 253 -7.67 17.97 27.48
CA GLU A 253 -7.17 16.65 27.12
C GLU A 253 -6.91 16.55 25.61
N PRO A 254 -6.07 15.59 25.16
CA PRO A 254 -5.79 15.41 23.74
C PRO A 254 -7.03 15.02 22.93
N LEU A 255 -7.33 15.80 21.91
CA LEU A 255 -8.39 15.54 20.95
C LEU A 255 -7.84 14.94 19.67
N TYR A 256 -8.69 14.13 19.00
CA TYR A 256 -8.36 13.37 17.81
C TYR A 256 -9.51 13.40 16.81
N VAL A 257 -9.20 13.41 15.53
CA VAL A 257 -10.19 13.17 14.49
C VAL A 257 -10.66 11.70 14.61
N TYR A 258 -11.95 11.49 14.88
CA TYR A 258 -12.52 10.15 14.96
C TYR A 258 -13.48 9.83 13.82
N ASP A 259 -14.04 10.84 13.15
CA ASP A 259 -14.95 10.67 12.01
C ASP A 259 -14.94 11.91 11.11
N LYS A 260 -15.41 11.75 9.86
CA LYS A 260 -15.58 12.82 8.88
C LYS A 260 -16.92 12.70 8.17
N ASP A 261 -17.71 13.75 8.20
CA ASP A 261 -18.95 13.87 7.43
C ASP A 261 -18.71 14.74 6.19
N MET A 262 -18.38 14.07 5.10
CA MET A 262 -18.02 14.77 3.87
C MET A 262 -19.22 15.46 3.20
N ALA A 263 -20.44 15.00 3.46
CA ALA A 263 -21.66 15.60 2.91
C ALA A 263 -21.95 16.96 3.54
N HIS A 264 -21.70 17.10 4.84
CA HIS A 264 -21.91 18.34 5.60
C HIS A 264 -20.62 19.13 5.84
N ASN A 265 -19.49 18.67 5.29
CA ASN A 265 -18.17 19.28 5.47
C ASN A 265 -17.78 19.45 6.95
N LEU A 266 -17.95 18.39 7.74
CA LEU A 266 -17.64 18.38 9.16
C LEU A 266 -16.51 17.40 9.46
N VAL A 267 -15.61 17.79 10.36
CA VAL A 267 -14.60 16.90 10.96
C VAL A 267 -14.96 16.71 12.43
N ARG A 268 -15.24 15.47 12.83
CA ARG A 268 -15.62 15.11 14.19
C ARG A 268 -14.39 14.80 15.00
N ILE A 269 -14.27 15.48 16.14
CA ILE A 269 -13.14 15.35 17.03
C ILE A 269 -13.59 14.93 18.44
N GLY A 270 -12.81 14.08 19.07
CA GLY A 270 -13.12 13.55 20.39
C GLY A 270 -11.88 13.00 21.08
N THR A 271 -12.08 12.42 22.25
CA THR A 271 -11.02 11.81 23.05
C THR A 271 -10.55 10.48 22.44
N LYS A 272 -9.54 9.85 23.01
CA LYS A 272 -8.99 8.57 22.53
C LYS A 272 -10.02 7.41 22.53
N GLU A 273 -11.02 7.48 23.38
CA GLU A 273 -12.09 6.49 23.52
C GLU A 273 -12.93 6.39 22.25
N HIS A 274 -13.18 7.53 21.56
CA HIS A 274 -13.92 7.60 20.30
C HIS A 274 -13.17 6.95 19.12
N LEU A 275 -11.86 6.71 19.28
CA LEU A 275 -11.05 6.04 18.26
C LEU A 275 -11.10 4.50 18.36
N LEU A 276 -11.66 3.94 19.42
CA LEU A 276 -11.61 2.51 19.69
C LEU A 276 -12.73 1.77 18.95
N ALA A 277 -12.35 0.69 18.26
CA ALA A 277 -13.27 -0.25 17.65
C ALA A 277 -12.80 -1.69 17.85
N ASP A 278 -13.76 -2.61 18.05
CA ASP A 278 -13.50 -4.02 18.30
C ASP A 278 -13.45 -4.83 17.00
N SER A 279 -13.98 -4.27 15.90
CA SER A 279 -14.10 -4.99 14.64
C SER A 279 -14.03 -4.04 13.44
N LEU A 280 -13.84 -4.62 12.28
CA LEU A 280 -13.92 -3.92 10.99
C LEU A 280 -14.46 -4.86 9.90
N LEU A 281 -14.96 -4.27 8.81
CA LEU A 281 -15.17 -4.97 7.54
C LEU A 281 -14.11 -4.57 6.54
N ALA A 282 -13.53 -5.56 5.88
CA ALA A 282 -12.60 -5.37 4.76
C ALA A 282 -13.20 -6.01 3.50
N ALA A 283 -13.19 -5.26 2.40
CA ALA A 283 -13.66 -5.72 1.10
C ALA A 283 -12.52 -5.82 0.09
N ASP A 284 -12.80 -6.35 -1.09
CA ASP A 284 -11.79 -6.70 -2.10
C ASP A 284 -10.66 -7.54 -1.49
N TRP A 285 -11.03 -8.47 -0.62
CA TRP A 285 -10.08 -9.34 0.08
C TRP A 285 -9.44 -10.32 -0.89
N ASN A 286 -8.13 -10.38 -0.86
CA ASN A 286 -7.33 -11.37 -1.57
C ASN A 286 -6.85 -12.44 -0.59
N TRP A 287 -7.15 -13.70 -0.84
CA TRP A 287 -6.53 -14.84 -0.19
C TRP A 287 -5.36 -15.32 -1.05
N ILE A 288 -4.17 -15.40 -0.46
CA ILE A 288 -2.97 -15.87 -1.18
C ILE A 288 -3.04 -17.36 -1.46
N GLU A 289 -3.58 -18.12 -0.52
CA GLU A 289 -3.87 -19.55 -0.63
C GLU A 289 -5.39 -19.77 -0.75
N GLU A 290 -5.88 -20.91 -0.36
CA GLU A 290 -7.32 -21.24 -0.42
C GLU A 290 -8.15 -20.37 0.55
N VAL A 291 -9.39 -20.10 0.15
CA VAL A 291 -10.36 -19.39 0.99
C VAL A 291 -10.76 -20.30 2.15
N PRO A 292 -10.63 -19.87 3.41
CA PRO A 292 -11.02 -20.72 4.54
C PRO A 292 -12.54 -20.92 4.60
N CYS A 293 -12.95 -22.14 4.89
CA CYS A 293 -14.36 -22.50 5.09
C CYS A 293 -14.85 -22.19 6.52
N GLU A 294 -13.94 -22.05 7.49
CA GLU A 294 -14.22 -21.77 8.90
C GLU A 294 -13.51 -20.49 9.35
N PRO A 295 -13.97 -19.85 10.44
CA PRO A 295 -13.27 -18.71 11.01
C PRO A 295 -11.84 -19.06 11.41
N ILE A 296 -10.88 -18.20 11.07
CA ILE A 296 -9.47 -18.43 11.37
C ILE A 296 -8.90 -17.42 12.37
N ARG A 297 -8.01 -17.93 13.22
CA ARG A 297 -7.21 -17.11 14.14
C ARG A 297 -5.96 -16.61 13.40
N ALA A 298 -5.73 -15.31 13.47
CA ALA A 298 -4.60 -14.65 12.86
C ALA A 298 -4.19 -13.42 13.65
N THR A 299 -3.08 -12.79 13.28
CA THR A 299 -2.81 -11.41 13.67
C THR A 299 -3.09 -10.50 12.47
N VAL A 300 -3.64 -9.30 12.73
CA VAL A 300 -4.04 -8.38 11.67
C VAL A 300 -3.37 -7.03 11.85
N LYS A 301 -2.78 -6.55 10.77
CA LYS A 301 -2.16 -5.23 10.65
C LYS A 301 -3.10 -4.31 9.88
N ILE A 302 -3.50 -3.18 10.49
CA ILE A 302 -4.50 -2.24 9.95
C ILE A 302 -3.90 -0.99 9.31
N ARG A 303 -2.59 -0.86 9.31
CA ARG A 303 -1.81 0.17 8.61
C ARG A 303 -0.34 -0.24 8.56
N TYR A 304 0.40 0.31 7.64
CA TYR A 304 1.79 -0.07 7.36
C TYR A 304 2.69 -0.05 8.62
N ASN A 305 2.66 1.03 9.40
CA ASN A 305 3.50 1.20 10.59
C ASN A 305 2.86 0.69 11.90
N ALA A 306 1.69 0.02 11.86
CA ALA A 306 1.09 -0.56 13.05
C ALA A 306 1.69 -1.92 13.37
N LYS A 307 1.70 -2.29 14.65
CA LYS A 307 1.90 -3.69 15.05
C LYS A 307 0.62 -4.45 14.76
N ASP A 308 0.76 -5.68 14.27
CA ASP A 308 -0.37 -6.58 14.08
C ASP A 308 -0.94 -7.04 15.42
N GLN A 309 -2.25 -7.26 15.46
CA GLN A 309 -3.01 -7.57 16.66
C GLN A 309 -3.80 -8.86 16.51
N PRO A 310 -3.91 -9.68 17.57
CA PRO A 310 -4.69 -10.91 17.53
C PRO A 310 -6.16 -10.65 17.17
N ALA A 311 -6.68 -11.44 16.24
CA ALA A 311 -8.04 -11.33 15.75
C ALA A 311 -8.57 -12.66 15.23
N THR A 312 -9.90 -12.74 15.08
CA THR A 312 -10.59 -13.80 14.34
C THR A 312 -11.17 -13.22 13.05
N LEU A 313 -10.93 -13.91 11.94
CA LEU A 313 -11.42 -13.55 10.62
C LEU A 313 -12.62 -14.42 10.27
N TYR A 314 -13.69 -13.79 9.79
CA TYR A 314 -14.92 -14.43 9.31
C TYR A 314 -15.11 -14.08 7.84
N VAL A 315 -15.07 -15.06 6.96
CA VAL A 315 -15.43 -14.89 5.55
C VAL A 315 -16.94 -14.75 5.47
N LEU A 316 -17.43 -13.63 4.94
CA LEU A 316 -18.86 -13.38 4.82
C LEU A 316 -19.40 -13.88 3.49
N SER A 317 -20.60 -14.51 3.53
CA SER A 317 -21.39 -14.77 2.34
C SER A 317 -21.84 -13.45 1.66
N SER A 318 -22.35 -13.55 0.45
CA SER A 318 -22.88 -12.37 -0.26
C SER A 318 -24.02 -11.70 0.50
N GLU A 319 -24.92 -12.49 1.08
CA GLU A 319 -26.08 -12.00 1.84
C GLU A 319 -25.64 -11.30 3.15
N GLU A 320 -24.69 -11.92 3.89
CA GLU A 320 -24.15 -11.35 5.13
C GLU A 320 -23.39 -10.02 4.86
N ALA A 321 -22.64 -9.97 3.77
CA ALA A 321 -21.92 -8.78 3.38
C ALA A 321 -22.84 -7.62 3.00
N ASP A 322 -23.95 -7.90 2.29
CA ASP A 322 -24.97 -6.92 1.94
C ASP A 322 -25.74 -6.45 3.18
N ALA A 323 -26.11 -7.38 4.08
CA ALA A 323 -26.75 -7.07 5.36
C ALA A 323 -25.87 -6.23 6.29
N ALA A 324 -24.56 -6.43 6.23
CA ALA A 324 -23.58 -5.65 6.98
C ALA A 324 -23.33 -4.24 6.41
N GLY A 325 -24.02 -3.87 5.30
CA GLY A 325 -23.85 -2.57 4.67
C GLY A 325 -22.48 -2.38 4.00
N SER A 326 -21.82 -3.49 3.65
CA SER A 326 -20.56 -3.42 2.91
C SER A 326 -20.84 -2.82 1.52
N ASP A 327 -20.39 -1.60 1.28
CA ASP A 327 -20.52 -0.93 -0.01
C ASP A 327 -19.53 -1.56 -1.01
N ARG A 328 -19.90 -2.73 -1.55
CA ARG A 328 -19.12 -3.49 -2.55
C ARG A 328 -18.85 -2.66 -3.81
N ALA A 329 -19.77 -1.74 -4.14
CA ALA A 329 -19.62 -0.88 -5.30
C ALA A 329 -18.47 0.11 -5.18
N ASN A 330 -17.97 0.28 -3.96
CA ASN A 330 -16.98 1.29 -3.62
C ASN A 330 -15.57 0.75 -3.34
N ALA A 331 -15.43 -0.55 -3.09
CA ALA A 331 -14.12 -1.18 -2.84
C ALA A 331 -13.46 -1.76 -4.11
N GLY A 332 -14.26 -2.19 -5.09
CA GLY A 332 -13.78 -2.77 -6.35
C GLY A 332 -14.14 -1.92 -7.55
N GLU A 333 -13.24 -1.78 -8.50
CA GLU A 333 -13.54 -1.16 -9.79
C GLU A 333 -14.51 -2.04 -10.57
N ARG A 334 -15.68 -1.50 -10.96
CA ARG A 334 -16.49 -2.08 -12.03
C ARG A 334 -15.69 -1.93 -13.34
N GLY A 335 -15.17 -3.02 -13.87
CA GLY A 335 -14.59 -2.98 -15.21
C GLY A 335 -13.28 -3.74 -15.43
N ILE A 336 -12.81 -4.60 -14.51
CA ILE A 336 -11.69 -5.48 -14.80
C ILE A 336 -12.26 -6.75 -15.48
N PRO A 337 -11.91 -7.05 -16.76
CA PRO A 337 -12.27 -8.33 -17.37
C PRO A 337 -11.62 -9.47 -16.56
N GLY A 338 -12.42 -10.42 -16.08
CA GLY A 338 -11.97 -11.55 -15.22
C GLY A 338 -12.30 -11.40 -13.74
N ALA A 339 -12.73 -10.23 -13.23
CA ALA A 339 -13.11 -10.03 -11.83
C ALA A 339 -14.46 -10.66 -11.45
N ALA A 340 -15.30 -11.01 -12.43
CA ALA A 340 -16.64 -11.53 -12.19
C ALA A 340 -16.70 -12.97 -11.64
N GLN A 341 -15.61 -13.75 -11.69
CA GLN A 341 -15.60 -15.17 -11.29
C GLN A 341 -15.07 -15.42 -9.87
N ARG A 342 -14.67 -14.39 -9.10
CA ARG A 342 -14.14 -14.53 -7.73
C ARG A 342 -15.02 -13.81 -6.70
N SER A 343 -16.34 -14.00 -6.72
CA SER A 343 -17.25 -13.26 -5.83
C SER A 343 -17.32 -13.80 -4.40
N GLU A 344 -17.05 -15.07 -4.17
CA GLU A 344 -17.05 -15.66 -2.84
C GLU A 344 -15.75 -15.36 -2.08
N GLY A 345 -15.87 -15.02 -0.79
CA GLY A 345 -14.72 -14.75 0.10
C GLY A 345 -14.12 -13.36 0.01
N ARG A 346 -14.74 -12.42 -0.71
CA ARG A 346 -14.20 -11.06 -0.91
C ARG A 346 -14.51 -10.06 0.19
N VAL A 347 -15.39 -10.38 1.12
CA VAL A 347 -15.65 -9.56 2.31
C VAL A 347 -15.32 -10.37 3.55
N VAL A 348 -14.48 -9.78 4.41
CA VAL A 348 -14.03 -10.40 5.64
C VAL A 348 -14.35 -9.48 6.81
N ARG A 349 -15.07 -10.01 7.79
CA ARG A 349 -15.24 -9.37 9.09
C ARG A 349 -14.08 -9.79 9.98
N ILE A 350 -13.42 -8.80 10.57
CA ILE A 350 -12.30 -8.99 11.48
C ILE A 350 -12.74 -8.53 12.87
N VAL A 351 -12.64 -9.43 13.85
CA VAL A 351 -12.97 -9.17 15.26
C VAL A 351 -11.68 -9.29 16.07
N PHE A 352 -11.25 -8.22 16.69
CA PHE A 352 -10.03 -8.15 17.48
C PHE A 352 -10.28 -8.63 18.91
N ASP A 353 -9.27 -9.25 19.52
CA ASP A 353 -9.32 -9.66 20.93
C ASP A 353 -9.33 -8.46 21.89
N SER A 354 -8.81 -7.33 21.43
CA SER A 354 -8.81 -6.05 22.17
C SER A 354 -9.13 -4.90 21.22
N PRO A 355 -9.82 -3.85 21.68
CA PRO A 355 -10.16 -2.71 20.84
C PRO A 355 -8.95 -2.08 20.16
N GLN A 356 -9.05 -1.81 18.88
CA GLN A 356 -8.02 -1.17 18.09
C GLN A 356 -8.31 0.31 17.91
N ARG A 357 -7.23 1.10 17.93
CA ARG A 357 -7.33 2.55 17.85
C ARG A 357 -7.23 3.04 16.40
N ALA A 358 -8.13 3.97 16.05
CA ALA A 358 -8.07 4.74 14.82
C ALA A 358 -7.97 3.86 13.56
N ILE A 359 -8.84 2.88 13.45
CA ILE A 359 -9.02 2.11 12.22
C ILE A 359 -9.56 3.07 11.16
N ALA A 360 -8.88 3.18 10.03
CA ALA A 360 -9.22 4.16 8.99
C ALA A 360 -9.75 3.46 7.73
N PRO A 361 -10.99 3.75 7.28
CA PRO A 361 -11.47 3.31 5.98
C PRO A 361 -10.52 3.75 4.84
N GLY A 362 -10.34 2.89 3.85
CA GLY A 362 -9.41 3.10 2.74
C GLY A 362 -8.01 2.54 2.96
N GLN A 363 -7.60 2.29 4.22
CA GLN A 363 -6.38 1.54 4.52
C GLN A 363 -6.57 0.04 4.27
N ALA A 364 -5.47 -0.70 4.14
CA ALA A 364 -5.52 -2.15 4.07
C ALA A 364 -5.61 -2.78 5.46
N ALA A 365 -6.35 -3.89 5.57
CA ALA A 365 -6.22 -4.86 6.64
C ALA A 365 -5.49 -6.08 6.08
N VAL A 366 -4.37 -6.48 6.69
CA VAL A 366 -3.55 -7.61 6.24
C VAL A 366 -3.41 -8.62 7.36
N ALA A 367 -3.75 -9.88 7.07
CA ALA A 367 -3.73 -10.97 8.04
C ALA A 367 -2.46 -11.81 7.92
N TYR A 368 -1.93 -12.19 9.07
CA TYR A 368 -0.70 -12.98 9.20
C TYR A 368 -0.90 -14.19 10.10
N GLN A 369 -0.16 -15.25 9.82
CA GLN A 369 0.03 -16.38 10.73
C GLN A 369 1.53 -16.64 10.89
N GLY A 370 2.10 -16.18 12.00
CA GLY A 370 3.54 -16.03 12.12
C GLY A 370 4.09 -15.05 11.07
N ASP A 371 5.07 -15.47 10.29
CA ASP A 371 5.63 -14.68 9.19
C ASP A 371 4.79 -14.73 7.91
N ARG A 372 3.88 -15.71 7.78
CA ARG A 372 3.10 -15.93 6.57
C ARG A 372 1.98 -14.91 6.43
N VAL A 373 1.90 -14.27 5.28
CA VAL A 373 0.76 -13.44 4.87
C VAL A 373 -0.36 -14.37 4.39
N LEU A 374 -1.52 -14.31 5.04
CA LEU A 374 -2.70 -15.07 4.63
C LEU A 374 -3.45 -14.37 3.50
N GLY A 375 -3.47 -13.05 3.54
CA GLY A 375 -4.18 -12.19 2.60
C GLY A 375 -4.48 -10.83 3.19
N GLY A 376 -5.29 -10.06 2.49
CA GLY A 376 -5.70 -8.74 2.95
C GLY A 376 -6.76 -8.11 2.05
N GLY A 377 -7.32 -7.00 2.51
CA GLY A 377 -8.36 -6.26 1.79
C GLY A 377 -8.43 -4.80 2.24
N THR A 378 -9.24 -4.02 1.57
CA THR A 378 -9.47 -2.61 1.90
C THR A 378 -10.48 -2.50 3.03
N ILE A 379 -10.16 -1.78 4.10
CA ILE A 379 -11.08 -1.46 5.20
C ILE A 379 -12.18 -0.55 4.64
N VAL A 380 -13.43 -1.00 4.70
CA VAL A 380 -14.58 -0.26 4.15
C VAL A 380 -15.52 0.23 5.23
N GLN A 381 -15.55 -0.43 6.39
CA GLN A 381 -16.44 -0.06 7.49
C GLN A 381 -15.79 -0.37 8.83
N VAL A 382 -16.03 0.52 9.76
CA VAL A 382 -15.59 0.40 11.17
C VAL A 382 -16.81 0.67 12.05
N PRO A 383 -17.43 -0.36 12.65
CA PRO A 383 -18.52 -0.15 13.59
C PRO A 383 -18.05 0.66 14.79
N SER A 384 -18.70 1.79 15.06
CA SER A 384 -18.39 2.64 16.19
C SER A 384 -18.96 2.03 17.47
N ARG A 385 -18.17 1.98 18.57
CA ARG A 385 -18.69 1.64 19.91
C ARG A 385 -19.76 2.61 20.39
N ALA A 386 -19.66 3.89 20.01
CA ALA A 386 -20.63 4.91 20.37
C ALA A 386 -22.02 4.72 19.73
N ALA A 387 -22.13 3.93 18.67
CA ALA A 387 -23.41 3.59 18.04
C ALA A 387 -24.08 2.34 18.68
N GLN A 388 -23.44 1.70 19.66
CA GLN A 388 -23.91 0.48 20.33
C GLN A 388 -24.36 0.74 21.78
N GLN A 389 -24.26 1.97 22.27
CA GLN A 389 -24.82 2.47 23.53
C GLN A 389 -25.98 3.43 23.26
#